data_c05b6de4c87813f007436cfaeb2241d2
#
_entry.id   c05b6de4c87813f007436cfaeb2241d2
#
_cell.length_a   1.000
_cell.length_b   1.000
_cell.length_c   1.000
_cell.angle_alpha   90.00
_cell.angle_beta   90.00
_cell.angle_gamma   90.00
#
_symmetry.space_group_name_H-M   'P 1'
#
loop_
_entity.id
_entity.type
_entity.pdbx_description
1 polymer ?
#
loop_
_entity_poly.entity_id
_entity_poly.type
_entity_poly.pdbx_seq_one_letter_code
_entity_poly.pdbx_strand_id
1 'polypeptide(L)'
;MKMKWVKVCFVLITAALFIYAGEEKVYDGLHLNLGSLSRLSHAKTRSISPENFSGEKGKGGMSLDGPAMKSARDLGQGWKVSPYVVIKPKQTFVMASVQGSGAIQQIWLTPAGNWRFAIIRFYWDGETEPSVECPVGDFFACGWGRYAQISSLAVCVNPGSAFNCYWEMPFRKSVKITLENLADDDFTLYYQINYTLTDISADAAYFHAQFRRVNPLPYKNVYTLLDGVKGWGHYVGTYMAWGVHNNGWWGEGEIKFYIDGDQDFPTICGTGTEDYFCGSYDFDAKGPNGEVRYTEHWTPYSGLAQVIRGDGHYDVQQRFGLYRWHIMDPVRFEKDLKVTIQALGWSSGGRYLPLQDDISSVGFWYQQEPHAPFPKLPEKDALEII
;
A
#
# COMPACT_ATOMS: atom_id res chain seq x y z
N MET A 1 -81.92 37.08 -35.35
CA MET A 1 -80.83 36.12 -35.60
C MET A 1 -79.62 36.72 -34.91
N LYS A 2 -79.23 36.20 -33.72
CA LYS A 2 -78.20 36.75 -32.90
C LYS A 2 -76.96 35.83 -33.06
N MET A 3 -75.88 36.32 -33.63
CA MET A 3 -74.65 35.68 -33.85
C MET A 3 -73.82 35.74 -32.56
N LYS A 4 -73.49 34.56 -31.95
CA LYS A 4 -72.62 34.45 -30.76
C LYS A 4 -71.19 34.41 -31.23
N TRP A 5 -70.36 35.35 -30.75
CA TRP A 5 -68.94 35.36 -30.91
C TRP A 5 -68.32 34.41 -29.89
N VAL A 6 -67.58 33.38 -30.36
CA VAL A 6 -66.76 32.52 -29.53
C VAL A 6 -65.35 33.12 -29.46
N LYS A 7 -64.98 33.56 -28.27
CA LYS A 7 -63.60 33.99 -28.00
C LYS A 7 -62.70 32.76 -27.77
N VAL A 8 -61.81 32.51 -28.69
CA VAL A 8 -60.73 31.49 -28.52
C VAL A 8 -59.57 32.15 -27.78
N CYS A 9 -59.34 31.73 -26.52
CA CYS A 9 -58.12 32.08 -25.77
C CYS A 9 -56.97 31.19 -26.21
N PHE A 10 -55.99 31.76 -26.89
CA PHE A 10 -54.69 31.10 -27.07
C PHE A 10 -53.87 31.19 -25.78
N VAL A 11 -53.67 30.09 -25.10
CA VAL A 11 -52.72 29.98 -24.01
C VAL A 11 -51.35 29.66 -24.62
N LEU A 12 -50.44 30.63 -24.65
CA LEU A 12 -49.03 30.44 -24.99
C LEU A 12 -48.35 29.79 -23.79
N ILE A 13 -48.08 28.48 -23.87
CA ILE A 13 -47.23 27.77 -22.95
C ILE A 13 -45.76 28.00 -23.43
N THR A 14 -45.08 28.95 -22.81
CA THR A 14 -43.64 29.10 -22.92
C THR A 14 -42.97 27.99 -22.06
N ALA A 15 -42.58 26.88 -22.70
CA ALA A 15 -41.74 25.89 -22.10
C ALA A 15 -40.33 26.49 -21.98
N ALA A 16 -39.95 26.93 -20.79
CA ALA A 16 -38.56 27.25 -20.46
C ALA A 16 -37.78 25.92 -20.44
N LEU A 17 -37.06 25.60 -21.51
CA LEU A 17 -36.02 24.60 -21.52
C LEU A 17 -34.87 25.12 -20.64
N PHE A 18 -34.81 24.71 -19.40
CA PHE A 18 -33.59 24.79 -18.61
C PHE A 18 -32.63 23.79 -19.26
N ILE A 19 -31.78 24.26 -20.15
CA ILE A 19 -30.58 23.54 -20.56
C ILE A 19 -29.69 23.56 -19.31
N TYR A 20 -29.68 22.45 -18.56
CA TYR A 20 -28.62 22.16 -17.62
C TYR A 20 -27.36 21.91 -18.48
N ALA A 21 -26.61 22.94 -18.80
CA ALA A 21 -25.23 22.82 -19.21
C ALA A 21 -24.50 22.37 -17.96
N GLY A 22 -24.41 21.04 -17.74
CA GLY A 22 -23.46 20.50 -16.80
C GLY A 22 -22.10 21.03 -17.22
N GLU A 23 -21.42 21.78 -16.38
CA GLU A 23 -20.02 22.15 -16.62
C GLU A 23 -19.29 20.86 -16.93
N GLU A 24 -18.76 20.73 -18.13
CA GLU A 24 -17.90 19.59 -18.49
C GLU A 24 -16.74 19.60 -17.49
N LYS A 25 -16.75 18.63 -16.58
CA LYS A 25 -15.73 18.52 -15.53
C LYS A 25 -14.39 18.33 -16.23
N VAL A 26 -13.54 19.35 -16.22
CA VAL A 26 -12.21 19.28 -16.79
C VAL A 26 -11.47 18.10 -16.16
N TYR A 27 -10.78 17.30 -16.98
CA TYR A 27 -10.03 16.15 -16.50
C TYR A 27 -8.95 16.57 -15.51
N ASP A 28 -8.93 15.98 -14.34
CA ASP A 28 -8.06 16.32 -13.22
C ASP A 28 -6.61 15.82 -13.36
N GLY A 29 -6.34 14.94 -14.36
CA GLY A 29 -5.01 14.38 -14.59
C GLY A 29 -4.68 13.17 -13.71
N LEU A 30 -5.66 12.60 -13.02
CA LEU A 30 -5.55 11.43 -12.15
C LEU A 30 -6.16 10.18 -12.81
N HIS A 31 -6.07 9.03 -12.13
CA HIS A 31 -6.61 7.74 -12.60
C HIS A 31 -6.03 7.33 -13.97
N LEU A 32 -4.72 7.56 -14.12
CA LEU A 32 -4.04 7.30 -15.39
C LEU A 32 -3.90 5.81 -15.68
N ASN A 33 -4.21 5.46 -16.92
CA ASN A 33 -3.97 4.15 -17.51
C ASN A 33 -3.61 4.31 -18.98
N LEU A 34 -3.18 3.25 -19.65
CA LEU A 34 -2.76 3.33 -21.06
C LEU A 34 -3.81 3.96 -21.98
N GLY A 35 -5.10 3.78 -21.70
CA GLY A 35 -6.19 4.35 -22.50
C GLY A 35 -6.47 5.82 -22.23
N SER A 36 -6.00 6.38 -21.11
CA SER A 36 -6.23 7.77 -20.72
C SER A 36 -5.01 8.68 -20.87
N LEU A 37 -3.83 8.16 -21.21
CA LEU A 37 -2.59 8.94 -21.30
C LEU A 37 -2.62 10.07 -22.34
N SER A 38 -3.45 9.95 -23.37
CA SER A 38 -3.62 11.00 -24.40
C SER A 38 -4.51 12.17 -23.93
N ARG A 39 -5.19 12.05 -22.79
CA ARG A 39 -6.02 13.12 -22.22
C ARG A 39 -5.13 14.15 -21.53
N LEU A 40 -5.26 15.40 -21.92
CA LEU A 40 -4.53 16.50 -21.30
C LEU A 40 -5.31 17.10 -20.14
N SER A 41 -4.61 17.60 -19.12
CA SER A 41 -5.17 18.32 -17.99
C SER A 41 -4.32 19.55 -17.64
N HIS A 42 -4.83 20.42 -16.80
CA HIS A 42 -4.08 21.54 -16.23
C HIS A 42 -3.36 21.19 -14.91
N ALA A 43 -3.35 19.92 -14.52
CA ALA A 43 -2.65 19.41 -13.37
C ALA A 43 -1.14 19.70 -13.46
N LYS A 44 -0.51 19.95 -12.30
CA LYS A 44 0.89 20.38 -12.22
C LYS A 44 1.75 19.27 -11.64
N THR A 45 2.60 18.67 -12.45
CA THR A 45 3.59 17.68 -12.00
C THR A 45 4.62 18.31 -11.06
N ARG A 46 4.92 17.61 -9.97
CA ARG A 46 5.93 17.96 -8.97
C ARG A 46 6.69 16.70 -8.53
N SER A 47 7.86 16.91 -7.97
CA SER A 47 8.67 15.81 -7.43
C SER A 47 9.49 16.28 -6.24
N ILE A 48 9.52 15.48 -5.19
CA ILE A 48 10.43 15.67 -4.03
C ILE A 48 11.51 14.60 -4.09
N SER A 49 12.75 15.00 -3.88
CA SER A 49 13.92 14.13 -3.76
C SER A 49 14.99 14.85 -2.94
N PRO A 50 16.12 14.21 -2.58
CA PRO A 50 17.23 14.92 -1.94
C PRO A 50 17.86 16.01 -2.82
N GLU A 51 17.64 16.00 -4.14
CA GLU A 51 18.05 17.09 -5.06
C GLU A 51 16.99 18.22 -5.16
N ASN A 52 15.81 18.06 -4.52
CA ASN A 52 14.75 19.06 -4.41
C ASN A 52 13.81 18.75 -3.24
N PHE A 53 14.21 19.08 -2.03
CA PHE A 53 13.43 18.79 -0.81
C PHE A 53 12.08 19.50 -0.72
N SER A 54 11.93 20.66 -1.35
CA SER A 54 10.66 21.41 -1.34
C SER A 54 9.67 20.96 -2.38
N GLY A 55 10.13 20.26 -3.43
CA GLY A 55 9.31 19.93 -4.61
C GLY A 55 8.91 21.15 -5.45
N GLU A 56 9.49 22.33 -5.20
CA GLU A 56 9.17 23.55 -5.95
C GLU A 56 9.60 23.45 -7.42
N LYS A 57 8.81 24.08 -8.28
CA LYS A 57 9.10 24.15 -9.72
C LYS A 57 10.44 24.86 -9.98
N GLY A 58 11.32 24.19 -10.73
CA GLY A 58 12.61 24.75 -11.15
C GLY A 58 13.67 24.81 -10.03
N LYS A 59 13.48 24.05 -8.93
CA LYS A 59 14.43 24.04 -7.80
C LYS A 59 15.25 22.74 -7.71
N GLY A 60 15.13 21.84 -8.67
CA GLY A 60 15.94 20.61 -8.69
C GLY A 60 17.38 20.87 -9.09
N GLY A 61 18.33 20.14 -8.49
CA GLY A 61 19.75 20.19 -8.79
C GLY A 61 20.45 21.49 -8.40
N MET A 62 19.88 22.28 -7.51
CA MET A 62 20.45 23.58 -7.08
C MET A 62 21.47 23.47 -5.95
N SER A 63 21.57 22.32 -5.30
CA SER A 63 22.45 22.13 -4.16
C SER A 63 23.92 22.33 -4.54
N LEU A 64 24.66 23.04 -3.70
CA LEU A 64 26.12 23.19 -3.77
C LEU A 64 26.81 22.31 -2.72
N ASP A 65 26.05 21.81 -1.75
CA ASP A 65 26.52 20.96 -0.66
C ASP A 65 25.67 19.70 -0.57
N GLY A 66 26.31 18.58 -0.22
CA GLY A 66 25.63 17.31 -0.11
C GLY A 66 26.61 16.13 -0.12
N PRO A 67 26.09 14.92 0.07
CA PRO A 67 26.91 13.72 0.23
C PRO A 67 27.76 13.37 -1.01
N ALA A 68 27.40 13.84 -2.20
CA ALA A 68 28.17 13.65 -3.42
C ALA A 68 28.97 14.88 -3.88
N MET A 69 29.05 15.95 -3.05
CA MET A 69 29.78 17.18 -3.36
C MET A 69 31.24 16.89 -3.78
N LYS A 70 31.93 16.02 -3.06
CA LYS A 70 33.32 15.63 -3.41
C LYS A 70 33.42 14.95 -4.77
N SER A 71 32.42 14.16 -5.16
CA SER A 71 32.36 13.53 -6.47
C SER A 71 32.03 14.52 -7.58
N ALA A 72 31.23 15.53 -7.28
CA ALA A 72 30.81 16.57 -8.22
C ALA A 72 31.75 17.81 -8.27
N ARG A 73 32.87 17.81 -7.54
CA ARG A 73 33.75 18.98 -7.34
C ARG A 73 34.22 19.66 -8.62
N ASP A 74 34.40 18.93 -9.70
CA ASP A 74 34.89 19.42 -10.99
C ASP A 74 33.76 19.77 -11.98
N LEU A 75 32.48 19.58 -11.58
CA LEU A 75 31.33 19.71 -12.47
C LEU A 75 30.46 20.95 -12.21
N GLY A 76 30.48 21.50 -10.99
CA GLY A 76 29.75 22.69 -10.62
C GLY A 76 28.28 22.43 -10.26
N GLN A 77 27.52 23.52 -10.16
CA GLN A 77 26.09 23.47 -9.84
C GLN A 77 25.26 22.86 -11.00
N GLY A 78 24.17 22.18 -10.65
CA GLY A 78 23.30 21.51 -11.62
C GLY A 78 23.66 20.04 -11.86
N TRP A 79 24.78 19.61 -11.30
CA TRP A 79 25.17 18.20 -11.32
C TRP A 79 24.74 17.49 -10.02
N LYS A 80 24.87 16.16 -9.97
CA LYS A 80 24.45 15.31 -8.85
C LYS A 80 25.28 15.56 -7.59
N VAL A 81 24.74 16.36 -6.66
CA VAL A 81 25.42 16.78 -5.41
C VAL A 81 24.75 16.17 -4.16
N SER A 82 23.42 16.10 -4.14
CA SER A 82 22.64 15.66 -2.98
C SER A 82 21.75 14.45 -3.32
N PRO A 83 22.29 13.28 -3.72
CA PRO A 83 21.51 12.18 -4.23
C PRO A 83 20.78 11.34 -3.17
N TYR A 84 21.15 11.45 -1.89
CA TYR A 84 20.57 10.67 -0.80
C TYR A 84 20.65 11.43 0.51
N VAL A 85 19.95 10.89 1.51
CA VAL A 85 20.03 11.32 2.91
C VAL A 85 20.53 10.20 3.79
N VAL A 86 21.11 10.53 4.94
CA VAL A 86 21.49 9.59 6.00
C VAL A 86 20.62 9.92 7.22
N ILE A 87 19.77 8.98 7.61
CA ILE A 87 18.88 9.09 8.76
C ILE A 87 19.57 8.42 9.95
N LYS A 88 19.92 9.19 10.96
CA LYS A 88 20.65 8.70 12.13
C LYS A 88 19.78 7.79 13.00
N PRO A 89 20.39 6.96 13.86
CA PRO A 89 19.66 6.18 14.85
C PRO A 89 18.64 7.01 15.63
N LYS A 90 17.42 6.49 15.77
CA LYS A 90 16.30 7.14 16.49
C LYS A 90 15.83 8.47 15.92
N GLN A 91 16.26 8.81 14.71
CA GLN A 91 15.84 10.04 14.03
C GLN A 91 14.59 9.79 13.18
N THR A 92 13.67 10.75 13.20
CA THR A 92 12.58 10.85 12.21
C THR A 92 12.95 11.91 11.18
N PHE A 93 12.97 11.53 9.91
CA PHE A 93 13.23 12.39 8.76
C PHE A 93 11.92 12.70 8.03
N VAL A 94 11.68 13.96 7.69
CA VAL A 94 10.55 14.37 6.86
C VAL A 94 10.94 14.22 5.39
N MET A 95 10.40 13.20 4.73
CA MET A 95 10.65 12.92 3.31
C MET A 95 9.90 13.89 2.40
N ALA A 96 8.67 14.23 2.78
CA ALA A 96 7.82 15.16 2.04
C ALA A 96 6.93 15.98 2.98
N SER A 97 6.73 17.26 2.62
CA SER A 97 5.74 18.14 3.24
C SER A 97 5.19 19.06 2.14
N VAL A 98 3.99 18.75 1.66
CA VAL A 98 3.36 19.44 0.53
C VAL A 98 2.10 20.14 1.02
N GLN A 99 1.90 21.38 0.57
CA GLN A 99 0.67 22.16 0.78
C GLN A 99 -0.12 22.26 -0.53
N GLY A 100 -1.44 22.29 -0.43
CA GLY A 100 -2.35 22.32 -1.56
C GLY A 100 -3.06 20.99 -1.78
N SER A 101 -3.92 20.94 -2.79
CA SER A 101 -4.67 19.74 -3.20
C SER A 101 -3.93 18.97 -4.29
N GLY A 102 -3.95 17.64 -4.22
CA GLY A 102 -3.26 16.81 -5.21
C GLY A 102 -3.24 15.32 -4.86
N ALA A 103 -2.40 14.56 -5.55
CA ALA A 103 -2.21 13.14 -5.29
C ALA A 103 -0.74 12.73 -5.45
N ILE A 104 -0.25 11.87 -4.55
CA ILE A 104 0.99 11.12 -4.77
C ILE A 104 0.67 10.07 -5.84
N GLN A 105 1.53 9.94 -6.85
CA GLN A 105 1.33 9.00 -7.95
C GLN A 105 2.41 7.94 -8.05
N GLN A 106 3.61 8.24 -7.52
CA GLN A 106 4.70 7.27 -7.51
C GLN A 106 5.68 7.60 -6.38
N ILE A 107 6.12 6.56 -5.67
CA ILE A 107 7.21 6.63 -4.70
C ILE A 107 8.27 5.64 -5.13
N TRP A 108 9.49 6.11 -5.32
CA TRP A 108 10.67 5.29 -5.53
C TRP A 108 11.63 5.45 -4.36
N LEU A 109 12.13 4.32 -3.83
CA LEU A 109 13.12 4.26 -2.77
C LEU A 109 14.24 3.28 -3.14
N THR A 110 15.48 3.61 -2.74
CA THR A 110 16.57 2.64 -2.59
C THR A 110 17.12 2.77 -1.18
N PRO A 111 16.62 1.94 -0.25
CA PRO A 111 17.02 1.97 1.16
C PRO A 111 18.24 1.07 1.41
N ALA A 112 19.19 1.57 2.20
CA ALA A 112 20.30 0.77 2.73
C ALA A 112 20.32 0.88 4.27
N GLY A 113 20.10 -0.26 4.93
CA GLY A 113 19.92 -0.39 6.38
C GLY A 113 18.88 -1.47 6.71
N ASN A 114 18.41 -1.48 7.94
CA ASN A 114 17.37 -2.44 8.38
C ASN A 114 15.97 -1.96 7.99
N TRP A 115 15.36 -2.60 6.99
CA TRP A 115 14.05 -2.20 6.46
C TRP A 115 12.89 -2.45 7.43
N ARG A 116 13.02 -3.41 8.34
CA ARG A 116 12.01 -3.67 9.37
C ARG A 116 12.03 -2.63 10.48
N PHE A 117 13.18 -2.00 10.72
CA PHE A 117 13.34 -0.91 11.71
C PHE A 117 13.20 0.49 11.11
N ALA A 118 12.92 0.61 9.83
CA ALA A 118 12.63 1.88 9.16
C ALA A 118 11.12 2.02 8.98
N ILE A 119 10.49 2.91 9.75
CA ILE A 119 9.04 3.07 9.78
C ILE A 119 8.62 4.26 8.93
N ILE A 120 7.85 3.99 7.88
CA ILE A 120 7.25 5.02 7.03
C ILE A 120 5.87 5.38 7.55
N ARG A 121 5.57 6.70 7.64
CA ARG A 121 4.26 7.23 8.03
C ARG A 121 3.78 8.32 7.09
N PHE A 122 2.49 8.29 6.78
CA PHE A 122 1.83 9.32 5.97
C PHE A 122 0.72 9.97 6.78
N TYR A 123 0.58 11.28 6.64
CA TYR A 123 -0.41 12.10 7.31
C TYR A 123 -1.11 12.98 6.27
N TRP A 124 -2.42 12.85 6.17
CA TRP A 124 -3.23 13.63 5.23
C TRP A 124 -3.81 14.87 5.92
N ASP A 125 -3.84 15.97 5.19
CA ASP A 125 -4.61 17.19 5.51
C ASP A 125 -4.41 17.77 6.91
N GLY A 126 -3.24 17.55 7.51
CA GLY A 126 -2.87 18.05 8.83
C GLY A 126 -3.25 17.14 10.00
N GLU A 127 -3.57 15.89 9.75
CA GLU A 127 -3.79 14.90 10.80
C GLU A 127 -2.58 14.71 11.71
N THR A 128 -2.85 14.36 12.95
CA THR A 128 -1.83 14.03 13.96
C THR A 128 -1.54 12.54 14.03
N GLU A 129 -2.57 11.72 13.80
CA GLU A 129 -2.44 10.27 13.71
C GLU A 129 -2.11 9.86 12.26
N PRO A 130 -1.21 8.90 12.05
CA PRO A 130 -0.84 8.49 10.71
C PRO A 130 -1.93 7.62 10.06
N SER A 131 -2.25 7.89 8.80
CA SER A 131 -3.08 7.03 7.96
C SER A 131 -2.30 5.87 7.33
N VAL A 132 -0.97 5.97 7.29
CA VAL A 132 -0.05 4.88 6.95
C VAL A 132 0.99 4.75 8.04
N GLU A 133 1.16 3.56 8.60
CA GLU A 133 2.23 3.25 9.55
C GLU A 133 2.73 1.82 9.33
N CYS A 134 3.91 1.70 8.73
CA CYS A 134 4.49 0.41 8.35
C CYS A 134 6.02 0.42 8.39
N PRO A 135 6.68 -0.72 8.67
CA PRO A 135 8.06 -0.91 8.26
C PRO A 135 8.18 -0.79 6.73
N VAL A 136 9.24 -0.15 6.26
CA VAL A 136 9.46 0.09 4.82
C VAL A 136 9.48 -1.21 4.02
N GLY A 137 10.15 -2.25 4.53
CA GLY A 137 10.19 -3.55 3.84
C GLY A 137 8.79 -4.13 3.63
N ASP A 138 7.95 -4.08 4.66
CA ASP A 138 6.58 -4.62 4.60
C ASP A 138 5.66 -3.80 3.70
N PHE A 139 5.79 -2.46 3.71
CA PHE A 139 5.03 -1.60 2.80
C PHE A 139 5.31 -1.91 1.32
N PHE A 140 6.55 -2.28 0.99
CA PHE A 140 6.95 -2.67 -0.35
C PHE A 140 7.00 -4.18 -0.58
N ALA A 141 6.29 -4.95 0.25
CA ALA A 141 6.14 -6.41 0.14
C ALA A 141 7.45 -7.22 0.23
N CYS A 142 8.44 -6.69 0.96
CA CYS A 142 9.73 -7.33 1.28
C CYS A 142 9.95 -7.41 2.81
N GLY A 143 8.96 -7.88 3.56
CA GLY A 143 8.92 -7.85 5.02
C GLY A 143 9.99 -8.67 5.74
N TRP A 144 10.62 -9.64 5.07
CA TRP A 144 11.72 -10.42 5.65
C TRP A 144 13.09 -9.71 5.60
N GLY A 145 13.13 -8.42 5.23
CA GLY A 145 14.38 -7.65 5.16
C GLY A 145 15.37 -8.15 4.09
N ARG A 146 14.91 -9.00 3.19
CA ARG A 146 15.68 -9.56 2.06
C ARG A 146 14.97 -9.21 0.75
N TYR A 147 15.77 -8.98 -0.28
CA TYR A 147 15.25 -8.71 -1.62
C TYR A 147 14.35 -9.84 -2.12
N ALA A 148 13.21 -9.47 -2.66
CA ALA A 148 12.38 -10.31 -3.52
C ALA A 148 12.01 -9.49 -4.76
N GLN A 149 12.05 -10.11 -5.94
CA GLN A 149 11.51 -9.46 -7.13
C GLN A 149 10.00 -9.41 -7.03
N ILE A 150 9.42 -8.24 -7.28
CA ILE A 150 7.97 -8.06 -7.35
C ILE A 150 7.66 -7.30 -8.62
N SER A 151 6.72 -7.85 -9.41
CA SER A 151 6.26 -7.23 -10.66
C SER A 151 4.74 -7.18 -10.63
N SER A 152 4.21 -6.11 -10.04
CA SER A 152 2.76 -5.93 -9.90
C SER A 152 2.34 -4.50 -10.26
N LEU A 153 1.04 -4.24 -10.34
CA LEU A 153 0.53 -2.89 -10.68
C LEU A 153 0.75 -1.89 -9.55
N ALA A 154 0.60 -2.32 -8.30
CA ALA A 154 0.66 -1.40 -7.16
C ALA A 154 2.06 -1.25 -6.57
N VAL A 155 2.84 -2.34 -6.55
CA VAL A 155 4.18 -2.39 -5.97
C VAL A 155 5.11 -3.13 -6.91
N CYS A 156 6.27 -2.54 -7.19
CA CYS A 156 7.35 -3.22 -7.90
C CYS A 156 8.65 -3.13 -7.08
N VAL A 157 9.37 -4.25 -7.01
CA VAL A 157 10.71 -4.29 -6.40
C VAL A 157 11.67 -4.86 -7.41
N ASN A 158 12.59 -4.01 -7.87
CA ASN A 158 13.54 -4.32 -8.93
C ASN A 158 14.91 -4.71 -8.33
N PRO A 159 15.81 -5.35 -9.11
CA PRO A 159 17.15 -5.74 -8.65
C PRO A 159 17.90 -4.59 -7.98
N GLY A 160 18.63 -4.91 -6.88
CA GLY A 160 19.28 -3.92 -6.05
C GLY A 160 18.36 -3.27 -5.02
N SER A 161 17.16 -3.83 -4.79
CA SER A 161 16.18 -3.35 -3.81
C SER A 161 15.64 -1.96 -4.14
N ALA A 162 15.35 -1.73 -5.42
CA ALA A 162 14.66 -0.52 -5.86
C ALA A 162 13.15 -0.70 -5.64
N PHE A 163 12.65 -0.11 -4.58
CA PHE A 163 11.25 -0.16 -4.16
C PHE A 163 10.42 0.89 -4.92
N ASN A 164 9.29 0.48 -5.47
CA ASN A 164 8.37 1.34 -6.19
C ASN A 164 6.94 1.11 -5.71
N CYS A 165 6.21 2.18 -5.51
CA CYS A 165 4.79 2.17 -5.18
C CYS A 165 4.04 3.05 -6.17
N TYR A 166 2.92 2.57 -6.70
CA TYR A 166 2.06 3.23 -7.67
C TYR A 166 0.61 3.40 -7.18
N TRP A 167 0.34 3.15 -5.89
CA TRP A 167 -0.93 3.54 -5.29
C TRP A 167 -1.12 5.04 -5.48
N GLU A 168 -2.22 5.45 -6.09
CA GLU A 168 -2.59 6.86 -6.17
C GLU A 168 -3.14 7.31 -4.82
N MET A 169 -2.57 8.35 -4.21
CA MET A 169 -2.88 8.76 -2.84
C MET A 169 -3.35 10.22 -2.82
N PRO A 170 -4.67 10.47 -2.92
CA PRO A 170 -5.23 11.82 -2.91
C PRO A 170 -5.08 12.51 -1.55
N PHE A 171 -4.90 13.84 -1.58
CA PHE A 171 -4.96 14.74 -0.42
C PHE A 171 -5.59 16.09 -0.83
N ARG A 172 -6.36 16.74 0.08
CA ARG A 172 -7.13 17.95 -0.26
C ARG A 172 -6.46 19.24 0.21
N LYS A 173 -5.66 19.20 1.26
CA LYS A 173 -5.01 20.37 1.85
C LYS A 173 -3.50 20.20 1.96
N SER A 174 -3.05 19.03 2.37
CA SER A 174 -1.63 18.78 2.58
C SER A 174 -1.31 17.30 2.69
N VAL A 175 -0.05 16.94 2.45
CA VAL A 175 0.50 15.63 2.82
C VAL A 175 1.84 15.80 3.52
N LYS A 176 2.06 15.01 4.56
CA LYS A 176 3.36 14.87 5.23
C LYS A 176 3.75 13.39 5.21
N ILE A 177 4.97 13.09 4.76
CA ILE A 177 5.54 11.74 4.77
C ILE A 177 6.82 11.77 5.60
N THR A 178 6.94 10.84 6.54
CA THR A 178 8.11 10.70 7.40
C THR A 178 8.69 9.31 7.33
N LEU A 179 9.98 9.18 7.62
CA LEU A 179 10.65 7.91 7.86
C LEU A 179 11.43 8.00 9.15
N GLU A 180 11.15 7.10 10.10
CA GLU A 180 11.82 6.95 11.37
C GLU A 180 12.78 5.77 11.34
N ASN A 181 14.02 5.98 11.76
CA ASN A 181 15.02 4.91 11.90
C ASN A 181 15.05 4.43 13.36
N LEU A 182 14.46 3.27 13.64
CA LEU A 182 14.50 2.61 14.97
C LEU A 182 15.79 1.84 15.21
N ALA A 183 16.63 1.61 14.19
CA ALA A 183 17.89 0.90 14.31
C ALA A 183 18.92 1.67 15.14
N ASP A 184 20.01 1.00 15.48
CA ASP A 184 21.16 1.59 16.18
C ASP A 184 22.27 2.03 15.20
N ASP A 185 22.06 1.74 13.90
CA ASP A 185 22.94 2.12 12.80
C ASP A 185 22.27 3.16 11.89
N ASP A 186 23.09 3.84 11.07
CA ASP A 186 22.62 4.79 10.07
C ASP A 186 21.75 4.08 9.00
N PHE A 187 20.73 4.80 8.54
CA PHE A 187 19.88 4.38 7.42
C PHE A 187 20.07 5.33 6.25
N THR A 188 20.64 4.83 5.14
CA THR A 188 20.82 5.63 3.93
C THR A 188 19.63 5.48 3.00
N LEU A 189 19.10 6.59 2.51
CA LEU A 189 17.92 6.61 1.66
C LEU A 189 18.12 7.46 0.41
N TYR A 190 18.09 6.83 -0.76
CA TYR A 190 17.80 7.47 -2.03
C TYR A 190 16.30 7.42 -2.23
N TYR A 191 15.67 8.54 -2.62
CA TYR A 191 14.23 8.53 -2.82
C TYR A 191 13.76 9.58 -3.81
N GLN A 192 12.60 9.33 -4.40
CA GLN A 192 11.85 10.27 -5.19
C GLN A 192 10.36 10.04 -5.00
N ILE A 193 9.61 11.11 -4.74
CA ILE A 193 8.16 11.11 -4.58
C ILE A 193 7.59 12.01 -5.67
N ASN A 194 6.92 11.41 -6.65
CA ASN A 194 6.26 12.11 -7.72
C ASN A 194 4.79 12.33 -7.38
N TYR A 195 4.33 13.57 -7.51
CA TYR A 195 2.97 13.95 -7.19
C TYR A 195 2.42 14.97 -8.18
N THR A 196 1.11 15.08 -8.20
CA THR A 196 0.37 16.02 -9.04
C THR A 196 -0.42 16.96 -8.14
N LEU A 197 -0.32 18.27 -8.39
CA LEU A 197 -1.21 19.28 -7.79
C LEU A 197 -2.39 19.49 -8.74
N THR A 198 -3.59 19.21 -8.23
CA THR A 198 -4.87 19.30 -8.94
C THR A 198 -6.00 19.32 -7.93
N ASP A 199 -7.20 19.68 -8.35
CA ASP A 199 -8.39 19.59 -7.51
C ASP A 199 -8.78 18.13 -7.33
N ILE A 200 -9.02 17.73 -6.08
CA ILE A 200 -9.43 16.38 -5.73
C ILE A 200 -10.95 16.30 -5.60
N SER A 201 -11.53 15.34 -6.30
CA SER A 201 -12.97 15.05 -6.26
C SER A 201 -13.44 14.77 -4.82
N ALA A 202 -14.66 15.20 -4.49
CA ALA A 202 -15.24 15.03 -3.15
C ALA A 202 -15.46 13.56 -2.77
N ASP A 203 -15.61 12.67 -3.75
CA ASP A 203 -15.75 11.22 -3.57
C ASP A 203 -14.42 10.46 -3.50
N ALA A 204 -13.28 11.11 -3.74
CA ALA A 204 -11.97 10.48 -3.57
C ALA A 204 -11.71 10.21 -2.08
N ALA A 205 -11.29 9.00 -1.77
CA ALA A 205 -10.93 8.57 -0.42
C ALA A 205 -9.41 8.67 -0.20
N TYR A 206 -8.99 8.72 1.07
CA TYR A 206 -7.59 8.75 1.45
C TYR A 206 -7.03 7.34 1.55
N PHE A 207 -5.77 7.19 1.21
CA PHE A 207 -5.05 5.92 1.26
C PHE A 207 -4.57 5.61 2.69
N HIS A 208 -4.73 4.35 3.10
CA HIS A 208 -4.33 3.84 4.40
C HIS A 208 -3.51 2.57 4.24
N ALA A 209 -2.57 2.35 5.17
CA ALA A 209 -1.85 1.09 5.29
C ALA A 209 -1.46 0.83 6.74
N GLN A 210 -1.78 -0.35 7.27
CA GLN A 210 -1.55 -0.73 8.66
C GLN A 210 -0.75 -2.02 8.74
N PHE A 211 0.37 -1.96 9.45
CA PHE A 211 1.18 -3.13 9.79
C PHE A 211 0.69 -3.82 11.06
N ARG A 212 0.74 -5.16 11.04
CA ARG A 212 0.57 -6.00 12.23
C ARG A 212 1.57 -7.14 12.23
N ARG A 213 1.96 -7.63 13.41
CA ARG A 213 2.76 -8.84 13.60
C ARG A 213 2.36 -9.56 14.88
N VAL A 214 2.37 -10.88 14.81
CA VAL A 214 2.27 -11.78 15.97
C VAL A 214 3.32 -12.89 15.81
N ASN A 215 4.16 -13.09 16.80
CA ASN A 215 5.19 -14.14 16.82
C ASN A 215 5.43 -14.66 18.25
N PRO A 216 5.09 -15.92 18.56
CA PRO A 216 4.25 -16.83 17.76
C PRO A 216 2.76 -16.47 17.84
N LEU A 217 1.97 -16.86 16.84
CA LEU A 217 0.52 -16.81 16.96
C LEU A 217 0.08 -17.76 18.09
N PRO A 218 -0.73 -17.31 19.08
CA PRO A 218 -1.19 -18.19 20.16
C PRO A 218 -2.01 -19.37 19.63
N TYR A 219 -1.86 -20.52 20.25
CA TYR A 219 -2.52 -21.76 19.85
C TYR A 219 -4.04 -21.60 19.70
N LYS A 220 -4.58 -21.99 18.55
CA LYS A 220 -6.00 -21.86 18.15
C LYS A 220 -6.50 -20.42 17.99
N ASN A 221 -5.64 -19.43 18.04
CA ASN A 221 -6.04 -18.06 17.67
C ASN A 221 -6.05 -17.88 16.16
N VAL A 222 -6.84 -16.92 15.69
CA VAL A 222 -6.78 -16.43 14.31
C VAL A 222 -5.89 -15.20 14.26
N TYR A 223 -5.15 -15.04 13.15
CA TYR A 223 -4.37 -13.83 12.92
C TYR A 223 -5.28 -12.70 12.45
N THR A 224 -5.13 -11.53 13.06
CA THR A 224 -5.87 -10.32 12.67
C THR A 224 -5.01 -9.46 11.76
N LEU A 225 -5.41 -9.33 10.49
CA LEU A 225 -4.77 -8.42 9.54
C LEU A 225 -5.21 -6.97 9.78
N LEU A 226 -6.52 -6.79 9.98
CA LEU A 226 -7.12 -5.46 10.15
C LEU A 226 -8.30 -5.56 11.10
N ASP A 227 -8.41 -4.62 12.03
CA ASP A 227 -9.55 -4.52 12.95
C ASP A 227 -9.69 -3.09 13.45
N GLY A 228 -10.91 -2.70 13.77
CA GLY A 228 -11.23 -1.37 14.28
C GLY A 228 -11.39 -0.31 13.20
N VAL A 229 -11.35 -0.66 11.91
CA VAL A 229 -11.66 0.27 10.83
C VAL A 229 -13.12 0.69 10.92
N LYS A 230 -13.36 1.99 10.96
CA LYS A 230 -14.69 2.60 11.03
C LYS A 230 -14.82 3.66 9.96
N GLY A 231 -15.95 3.68 9.26
CA GLY A 231 -16.25 4.65 8.21
C GLY A 231 -16.56 3.99 6.87
N TRP A 232 -16.56 4.77 5.80
CA TRP A 232 -16.86 4.34 4.45
C TRP A 232 -15.58 4.23 3.61
N GLY A 233 -15.41 3.08 2.96
CA GLY A 233 -14.21 2.83 2.18
C GLY A 233 -14.20 1.50 1.43
N HIS A 234 -13.01 1.09 0.99
CA HIS A 234 -12.80 -0.21 0.38
C HIS A 234 -11.36 -0.71 0.59
N TYR A 235 -11.25 -1.97 0.93
CA TYR A 235 -9.98 -2.67 1.08
C TYR A 235 -9.43 -3.02 -0.30
N VAL A 236 -8.13 -2.74 -0.51
CA VAL A 236 -7.50 -2.89 -1.82
C VAL A 236 -6.29 -3.80 -1.83
N GLY A 237 -5.83 -4.29 -0.68
CA GLY A 237 -4.70 -5.21 -0.74
C GLY A 237 -4.21 -5.75 0.59
N THR A 238 -3.52 -6.88 0.46
CA THR A 238 -2.80 -7.57 1.53
C THR A 238 -1.37 -7.85 1.10
N TYR A 239 -0.41 -7.54 1.96
CA TYR A 239 0.89 -8.19 1.97
C TYR A 239 1.00 -9.05 3.23
N MET A 240 1.58 -10.25 3.12
CA MET A 240 1.90 -11.10 4.27
C MET A 240 3.32 -11.62 4.18
N ALA A 241 4.02 -11.57 5.32
CA ALA A 241 5.24 -12.30 5.57
C ALA A 241 4.91 -13.41 6.58
N TRP A 242 5.08 -14.66 6.18
CA TRP A 242 4.71 -15.83 6.94
C TRP A 242 5.91 -16.74 7.19
N GLY A 243 6.32 -16.88 8.44
CA GLY A 243 7.41 -17.75 8.88
C GLY A 243 6.84 -18.97 9.60
N VAL A 244 7.08 -20.17 9.03
CA VAL A 244 6.45 -21.43 9.46
C VAL A 244 7.29 -22.09 10.54
N HIS A 245 6.68 -22.46 11.66
CA HIS A 245 7.35 -23.17 12.77
C HIS A 245 7.16 -24.68 12.74
N ASN A 246 6.28 -25.19 11.88
CA ASN A 246 6.01 -26.62 11.76
C ASN A 246 6.47 -27.19 10.42
N ASN A 247 6.64 -28.49 10.34
CA ASN A 247 6.81 -29.19 9.07
C ASN A 247 5.45 -29.38 8.36
N GLY A 248 5.50 -29.57 7.05
CA GLY A 248 4.34 -29.83 6.21
C GLY A 248 3.69 -28.56 5.66
N TRP A 249 2.56 -28.72 5.00
CA TRP A 249 1.79 -27.63 4.45
C TRP A 249 1.16 -26.76 5.55
N TRP A 250 1.18 -25.45 5.35
CA TRP A 250 0.85 -24.43 6.36
C TRP A 250 -0.33 -23.53 5.98
N GLY A 251 -0.84 -23.63 4.78
CA GLY A 251 -1.74 -22.64 4.19
C GLY A 251 -3.19 -23.09 4.02
N GLU A 252 -3.72 -23.99 4.87
CA GLU A 252 -5.15 -24.38 4.85
C GLU A 252 -6.09 -23.30 5.41
N GLY A 253 -5.54 -22.25 5.99
CA GLY A 253 -6.30 -21.25 6.74
C GLY A 253 -7.10 -20.30 5.85
N GLU A 254 -8.37 -20.10 6.20
CA GLU A 254 -9.29 -19.20 5.49
C GLU A 254 -9.10 -17.75 5.88
N ILE A 255 -9.02 -16.84 4.90
CA ILE A 255 -9.20 -15.40 5.15
C ILE A 255 -10.69 -15.08 5.28
N LYS A 256 -11.00 -14.12 6.16
CA LYS A 256 -12.38 -13.70 6.45
C LYS A 256 -12.49 -12.18 6.51
N PHE A 257 -13.48 -11.64 5.79
CA PHE A 257 -13.81 -10.22 5.85
C PHE A 257 -15.18 -10.06 6.52
N TYR A 258 -15.15 -9.39 7.68
CA TYR A 258 -16.34 -8.98 8.43
C TYR A 258 -16.65 -7.54 8.06
N ILE A 259 -17.83 -7.33 7.50
CA ILE A 259 -18.21 -6.08 6.84
C ILE A 259 -19.50 -5.55 7.47
N ASP A 260 -19.54 -4.24 7.75
CA ASP A 260 -20.75 -3.48 8.09
C ASP A 260 -21.58 -4.03 9.24
N GLY A 261 -20.89 -4.48 10.29
CA GLY A 261 -21.51 -4.97 11.51
C GLY A 261 -21.58 -6.48 11.64
N ASP A 262 -20.95 -7.24 10.73
CA ASP A 262 -20.75 -8.68 10.89
C ASP A 262 -20.09 -8.99 12.23
N GLN A 263 -20.61 -9.97 12.98
CA GLN A 263 -20.07 -10.34 14.29
C GLN A 263 -19.54 -11.78 14.28
N ASP A 264 -20.45 -12.76 14.23
CA ASP A 264 -20.10 -14.17 14.39
C ASP A 264 -19.59 -14.79 13.06
N PHE A 265 -20.13 -14.35 11.93
CA PHE A 265 -19.81 -14.88 10.62
C PHE A 265 -19.44 -13.74 9.63
N PRO A 266 -18.44 -13.97 8.76
CA PRO A 266 -18.00 -12.97 7.79
C PRO A 266 -18.90 -12.91 6.56
N THR A 267 -18.98 -11.78 5.91
CA THR A 267 -19.59 -11.64 4.58
C THR A 267 -18.75 -12.36 3.51
N ILE A 268 -17.40 -12.33 3.63
CA ILE A 268 -16.50 -13.04 2.71
C ILE A 268 -15.69 -14.05 3.52
N CYS A 269 -15.70 -15.31 3.09
CA CYS A 269 -14.89 -16.38 3.62
C CYS A 269 -14.14 -17.06 2.47
N GLY A 270 -12.82 -17.16 2.59
CA GLY A 270 -11.96 -17.88 1.64
C GLY A 270 -12.00 -19.40 1.88
N THR A 271 -11.16 -20.12 1.15
CA THR A 271 -11.04 -21.58 1.19
C THR A 271 -9.66 -22.07 1.62
N GLY A 272 -8.64 -21.23 1.47
CA GLY A 272 -7.25 -21.50 1.86
C GLY A 272 -6.40 -20.24 1.75
N THR A 273 -5.22 -20.25 2.34
CA THR A 273 -4.28 -19.14 2.25
C THR A 273 -3.76 -19.01 0.82
N GLU A 274 -3.36 -20.10 0.18
CA GLU A 274 -2.91 -20.07 -1.21
C GLU A 274 -4.00 -19.62 -2.17
N ASP A 275 -5.25 -20.04 -1.93
CA ASP A 275 -6.41 -19.65 -2.73
C ASP A 275 -6.64 -18.14 -2.65
N TYR A 276 -6.51 -17.57 -1.43
CA TYR A 276 -6.61 -16.13 -1.26
C TYR A 276 -5.56 -15.38 -2.05
N PHE A 277 -4.32 -15.87 -2.08
CA PHE A 277 -3.25 -15.26 -2.87
C PHE A 277 -3.25 -15.70 -4.34
N CYS A 278 -4.39 -16.25 -4.82
CA CYS A 278 -4.66 -16.67 -6.20
C CYS A 278 -3.73 -17.79 -6.70
N GLY A 279 -3.24 -18.61 -5.77
CA GLY A 279 -2.57 -19.87 -6.06
C GLY A 279 -3.52 -21.05 -6.01
N SER A 280 -2.98 -22.22 -6.00
CA SER A 280 -3.71 -23.48 -5.83
C SER A 280 -2.76 -24.60 -5.41
N TYR A 281 -3.29 -25.64 -4.78
CA TYR A 281 -2.56 -26.88 -4.47
C TYR A 281 -1.17 -26.59 -3.85
N ASP A 282 -1.17 -25.89 -2.71
CA ASP A 282 0.03 -25.62 -1.89
C ASP A 282 1.12 -24.77 -2.59
N PHE A 283 0.78 -24.05 -3.68
CA PHE A 283 1.75 -23.41 -4.59
C PHE A 283 2.77 -24.37 -5.19
N ASP A 284 2.43 -25.66 -5.26
CA ASP A 284 3.34 -26.69 -5.71
C ASP A 284 3.53 -26.69 -7.22
N ALA A 285 4.78 -26.84 -7.65
CA ALA A 285 5.10 -27.15 -9.01
C ALA A 285 6.14 -28.31 -9.06
N LYS A 286 6.04 -29.12 -10.11
CA LYS A 286 7.04 -30.16 -10.36
C LYS A 286 8.29 -29.53 -10.98
N GLY A 287 9.42 -29.70 -10.33
CA GLY A 287 10.73 -29.34 -10.88
C GLY A 287 11.15 -30.28 -12.01
N PRO A 288 12.29 -30.00 -12.67
CA PRO A 288 12.79 -30.74 -13.83
C PRO A 288 13.01 -32.25 -13.56
N ASN A 289 13.30 -32.61 -12.31
CA ASN A 289 13.56 -34.01 -11.90
C ASN A 289 12.34 -34.66 -11.23
N GLY A 290 11.14 -34.00 -11.29
CA GLY A 290 9.91 -34.49 -10.69
C GLY A 290 9.75 -34.18 -9.21
N GLU A 291 10.68 -33.45 -8.60
CA GLU A 291 10.53 -32.96 -7.22
C GLU A 291 9.40 -31.95 -7.12
N VAL A 292 8.61 -32.01 -6.02
CA VAL A 292 7.58 -31.02 -5.70
C VAL A 292 8.21 -29.90 -4.87
N ARG A 293 7.98 -28.66 -5.26
CA ARG A 293 8.50 -27.49 -4.55
C ARG A 293 7.60 -26.27 -4.70
N TYR A 294 7.62 -25.39 -3.72
CA TYR A 294 7.05 -24.05 -3.84
C TYR A 294 7.69 -23.31 -5.01
N THR A 295 6.87 -22.67 -5.82
CA THR A 295 7.34 -21.89 -6.97
C THR A 295 6.98 -20.42 -6.81
N GLU A 296 8.02 -19.59 -6.70
CA GLU A 296 7.89 -18.14 -6.68
C GLU A 296 7.26 -17.65 -7.99
N HIS A 297 6.27 -16.80 -7.86
CA HIS A 297 5.62 -16.17 -8.99
C HIS A 297 5.08 -14.80 -8.58
N TRP A 298 4.93 -13.95 -9.57
CA TRP A 298 4.33 -12.62 -9.42
C TRP A 298 3.49 -12.30 -10.65
N THR A 299 2.33 -11.73 -10.41
CA THR A 299 1.38 -11.26 -11.42
C THR A 299 1.01 -9.81 -11.13
N PRO A 300 0.30 -9.11 -12.02
CA PRO A 300 -0.18 -7.75 -11.73
C PRO A 300 -0.96 -7.61 -10.42
N TYR A 301 -1.61 -8.67 -9.94
CA TYR A 301 -2.57 -8.62 -8.83
C TYR A 301 -2.19 -9.47 -7.62
N SER A 302 -1.38 -10.51 -7.78
CA SER A 302 -1.07 -11.46 -6.70
C SER A 302 0.26 -12.18 -6.94
N GLY A 303 0.82 -12.76 -5.89
CA GLY A 303 2.00 -13.60 -6.02
C GLY A 303 2.48 -14.21 -4.70
N LEU A 304 3.19 -15.32 -4.82
CA LEU A 304 4.15 -15.84 -3.87
C LEU A 304 5.52 -15.29 -4.29
N ALA A 305 5.85 -14.09 -3.82
CA ALA A 305 7.00 -13.35 -4.33
C ALA A 305 8.33 -13.77 -3.71
N GLN A 306 8.28 -14.44 -2.56
CA GLN A 306 9.48 -14.83 -1.83
C GLN A 306 9.28 -16.17 -1.14
N VAL A 307 10.25 -17.07 -1.35
CA VAL A 307 10.39 -18.34 -0.61
C VAL A 307 11.82 -18.41 -0.07
N ILE A 308 11.96 -18.18 1.23
CA ILE A 308 13.22 -18.34 1.94
C ILE A 308 13.24 -19.74 2.54
N ARG A 309 14.17 -20.58 2.09
CA ARG A 309 14.37 -21.92 2.61
C ARG A 309 15.45 -21.89 3.69
N GLY A 310 15.20 -22.58 4.77
CA GLY A 310 16.21 -22.77 5.79
C GLY A 310 17.44 -23.53 5.27
N ASP A 311 18.58 -23.36 5.91
CA ASP A 311 19.83 -24.08 5.61
C ASP A 311 19.90 -25.46 6.30
N GLY A 312 18.90 -25.77 7.15
CA GLY A 312 18.82 -27.00 7.94
C GLY A 312 19.76 -27.03 9.15
N HIS A 313 20.38 -25.91 9.52
CA HIS A 313 21.29 -25.81 10.64
C HIS A 313 20.89 -24.69 11.61
N TYR A 314 21.26 -23.45 11.35
CA TYR A 314 20.87 -22.30 12.16
C TYR A 314 19.67 -21.54 11.60
N ASP A 315 19.51 -21.52 10.29
CA ASP A 315 18.37 -20.92 9.58
C ASP A 315 17.41 -22.06 9.19
N VAL A 316 16.52 -22.45 10.09
CA VAL A 316 15.67 -23.64 9.92
C VAL A 316 14.25 -23.30 9.46
N GLN A 317 13.79 -22.09 9.72
CA GLN A 317 12.44 -21.67 9.40
C GLN A 317 12.26 -21.40 7.90
N GLN A 318 11.23 -22.00 7.30
CA GLN A 318 10.78 -21.56 5.97
C GLN A 318 9.97 -20.25 6.11
N ARG A 319 10.24 -19.29 5.23
CA ARG A 319 9.58 -17.98 5.23
C ARG A 319 9.07 -17.65 3.85
N PHE A 320 7.88 -17.08 3.83
CA PHE A 320 7.12 -16.76 2.61
C PHE A 320 6.75 -15.28 2.60
N GLY A 321 6.80 -14.68 1.41
CA GLY A 321 6.29 -13.34 1.15
C GLY A 321 5.20 -13.41 0.09
N LEU A 322 3.98 -12.99 0.43
CA LEU A 322 2.79 -13.11 -0.42
C LEU A 322 2.11 -11.76 -0.54
N TYR A 323 1.55 -11.48 -1.71
CA TYR A 323 0.73 -10.28 -1.91
C TYR A 323 -0.51 -10.57 -2.74
N ARG A 324 -1.59 -9.84 -2.44
CA ARG A 324 -2.78 -9.73 -3.29
C ARG A 324 -3.29 -8.29 -3.31
N TRP A 325 -3.53 -7.77 -4.51
CA TRP A 325 -4.11 -6.45 -4.73
C TRP A 325 -5.52 -6.58 -5.29
N HIS A 326 -6.50 -6.11 -4.54
CA HIS A 326 -7.92 -6.10 -4.91
C HIS A 326 -8.24 -4.89 -5.80
N ILE A 327 -7.51 -4.72 -6.91
CA ILE A 327 -7.68 -3.59 -7.82
C ILE A 327 -8.98 -3.74 -8.63
N MET A 328 -9.28 -4.96 -9.08
CA MET A 328 -10.47 -5.25 -9.87
C MET A 328 -11.67 -5.70 -9.01
N ASP A 329 -11.41 -6.12 -7.79
CA ASP A 329 -12.37 -6.68 -6.83
C ASP A 329 -12.27 -6.05 -5.43
N PRO A 330 -12.27 -4.70 -5.30
CA PRO A 330 -12.13 -4.07 -3.99
C PRO A 330 -13.25 -4.47 -3.04
N VAL A 331 -12.89 -4.78 -1.78
CA VAL A 331 -13.85 -5.17 -0.75
C VAL A 331 -14.41 -3.92 -0.10
N ARG A 332 -15.66 -3.59 -0.44
CA ARG A 332 -16.34 -2.35 -0.03
C ARG A 332 -16.99 -2.49 1.34
N PHE A 333 -16.96 -1.42 2.12
CA PHE A 333 -17.64 -1.30 3.41
C PHE A 333 -18.19 0.12 3.59
N GLU A 334 -19.31 0.25 4.30
CA GLU A 334 -19.96 1.54 4.57
C GLU A 334 -19.84 1.97 6.04
N LYS A 335 -19.61 1.03 6.95
CA LYS A 335 -19.57 1.29 8.40
C LYS A 335 -18.30 0.83 9.07
N ASP A 336 -17.91 -0.40 8.82
CA ASP A 336 -16.72 -0.99 9.44
C ASP A 336 -16.17 -2.18 8.65
N LEU A 337 -14.90 -2.47 8.92
CA LEU A 337 -14.21 -3.61 8.34
C LEU A 337 -13.28 -4.25 9.37
N LYS A 338 -13.31 -5.59 9.43
CA LYS A 338 -12.33 -6.43 10.11
C LYS A 338 -11.89 -7.54 9.15
N VAL A 339 -10.58 -7.82 9.14
CA VAL A 339 -10.00 -8.87 8.29
C VAL A 339 -9.15 -9.80 9.15
N THR A 340 -9.42 -11.10 9.08
CA THR A 340 -8.68 -12.14 9.80
C THR A 340 -8.26 -13.26 8.85
N ILE A 341 -7.24 -14.04 9.23
CA ILE A 341 -6.86 -15.27 8.54
C ILE A 341 -6.54 -16.35 9.57
N GLN A 342 -6.98 -17.57 9.32
CA GLN A 342 -6.61 -18.72 10.13
C GLN A 342 -5.19 -19.18 9.79
N ALA A 343 -4.47 -19.75 10.75
CA ALA A 343 -3.19 -20.40 10.53
C ALA A 343 -3.39 -21.91 10.75
N LEU A 344 -3.51 -22.66 9.67
CA LEU A 344 -3.81 -24.09 9.69
C LEU A 344 -2.87 -24.86 8.76
N GLY A 345 -2.44 -26.02 9.27
CA GLY A 345 -1.77 -27.06 8.52
C GLY A 345 -2.43 -28.41 8.76
N TRP A 346 -1.70 -29.50 8.57
CA TRP A 346 -2.22 -30.87 8.72
C TRP A 346 -1.63 -31.60 9.93
N SER A 347 -2.49 -32.25 10.69
CA SER A 347 -2.16 -33.18 11.75
C SER A 347 -2.47 -34.62 11.32
N SER A 348 -2.05 -35.61 12.12
CA SER A 348 -2.36 -37.02 11.86
C SER A 348 -3.87 -37.28 11.78
N GLY A 349 -4.26 -38.27 10.97
CA GLY A 349 -5.65 -38.66 10.80
C GLY A 349 -6.50 -37.69 10.00
N GLY A 350 -5.91 -36.88 9.13
CA GLY A 350 -6.61 -35.92 8.27
C GLY A 350 -7.28 -34.78 9.01
N ARG A 351 -6.71 -34.35 10.14
CA ARG A 351 -7.22 -33.24 10.94
C ARG A 351 -6.41 -31.98 10.69
N TYR A 352 -7.03 -30.81 10.72
CA TYR A 352 -6.33 -29.56 10.74
C TYR A 352 -5.45 -29.39 12.00
N LEU A 353 -4.27 -28.80 11.81
CA LEU A 353 -3.35 -28.41 12.86
C LEU A 353 -3.39 -26.90 13.03
N PRO A 354 -3.87 -26.35 14.16
CA PRO A 354 -3.69 -24.93 14.45
C PRO A 354 -2.20 -24.58 14.60
N LEU A 355 -1.70 -23.70 13.75
CA LEU A 355 -0.29 -23.32 13.72
C LEU A 355 -0.01 -22.13 14.65
N GLN A 356 1.23 -22.06 15.12
CA GLN A 356 1.76 -21.00 15.99
C GLN A 356 2.93 -20.30 15.32
N ASP A 357 2.68 -19.76 14.14
CA ASP A 357 3.69 -19.22 13.23
C ASP A 357 4.06 -17.76 13.53
N ASP A 358 5.16 -17.29 12.96
CA ASP A 358 5.53 -15.87 12.87
C ASP A 358 4.83 -15.22 11.69
N ILE A 359 3.81 -14.41 11.95
CA ILE A 359 3.01 -13.78 10.90
C ILE A 359 3.06 -12.28 11.03
N SER A 360 3.45 -11.60 9.96
CA SER A 360 3.26 -10.15 9.81
C SER A 360 2.51 -9.82 8.52
N SER A 361 1.82 -8.68 8.52
CA SER A 361 1.03 -8.26 7.36
C SER A 361 0.92 -6.74 7.26
N VAL A 362 0.61 -6.27 6.07
CA VAL A 362 0.10 -4.92 5.80
C VAL A 362 -1.24 -5.04 5.09
N GLY A 363 -2.27 -4.46 5.69
CA GLY A 363 -3.56 -4.25 5.04
C GLY A 363 -3.58 -2.88 4.39
N PHE A 364 -4.03 -2.79 3.13
CA PHE A 364 -4.13 -1.56 2.35
C PHE A 364 -5.59 -1.27 2.02
N TRP A 365 -6.02 -0.01 2.26
CA TRP A 365 -7.40 0.39 1.95
C TRP A 365 -7.51 1.88 1.66
N TYR A 366 -8.63 2.28 1.10
CA TYR A 366 -9.05 3.67 0.98
C TYR A 366 -10.29 3.90 1.84
N GLN A 367 -10.33 4.98 2.58
CA GLN A 367 -11.54 5.42 3.29
C GLN A 367 -11.62 6.94 3.38
N GLN A 368 -12.80 7.43 3.70
CA GLN A 368 -12.99 8.83 4.06
C GLN A 368 -12.51 9.10 5.48
N GLU A 369 -11.93 10.28 5.69
CA GLU A 369 -11.53 10.75 7.02
C GLU A 369 -12.73 11.34 7.80
N PRO A 370 -12.70 11.27 9.15
CA PRO A 370 -11.59 10.79 10.00
C PRO A 370 -11.57 9.26 10.13
N HIS A 371 -10.37 8.68 10.22
CA HIS A 371 -10.18 7.26 10.53
C HIS A 371 -10.08 7.01 12.04
N ALA A 372 -10.31 5.76 12.47
CA ALA A 372 -10.05 5.33 13.85
C ALA A 372 -8.52 5.21 14.08
N PRO A 373 -8.00 5.56 15.29
CA PRO A 373 -6.59 5.40 15.60
C PRO A 373 -6.10 3.97 15.38
N PHE A 374 -4.90 3.84 14.82
CA PHE A 374 -4.26 2.54 14.66
C PHE A 374 -3.87 1.93 16.01
N PRO A 375 -3.83 0.59 16.15
CA PRO A 375 -3.18 -0.04 17.28
C PRO A 375 -1.70 0.37 17.30
N LYS A 376 -1.13 0.47 18.51
CA LYS A 376 0.28 0.82 18.66
C LYS A 376 1.16 -0.14 17.84
N LEU A 377 2.11 0.42 17.10
CA LEU A 377 3.13 -0.36 16.41
C LEU A 377 3.90 -1.21 17.44
N PRO A 378 4.25 -2.48 17.12
CA PRO A 378 5.08 -3.29 18.01
C PRO A 378 6.38 -2.59 18.40
N GLU A 379 6.85 -2.81 19.62
CA GLU A 379 8.16 -2.32 20.07
C GLU A 379 9.28 -2.93 19.21
N LYS A 380 10.46 -2.27 19.17
CA LYS A 380 11.60 -2.65 18.33
C LYS A 380 11.93 -4.15 18.39
N ASP A 381 12.00 -4.72 19.60
CA ASP A 381 12.32 -6.13 19.78
C ASP A 381 11.26 -7.06 19.18
N ALA A 382 9.98 -6.66 19.22
CA ALA A 382 8.89 -7.40 18.60
C ALA A 382 8.80 -7.19 17.07
N LEU A 383 9.55 -6.24 16.51
CA LEU A 383 9.74 -6.07 15.07
C LEU A 383 10.90 -6.92 14.54
N GLU A 384 11.84 -7.33 15.38
CA GLU A 384 13.07 -8.01 14.97
C GLU A 384 12.77 -9.32 14.22
N ILE A 385 13.50 -9.54 13.14
CA ILE A 385 13.46 -10.78 12.35
C ILE A 385 14.63 -11.64 12.83
N ILE A 386 14.31 -12.75 13.47
CA ILE A 386 15.30 -13.69 14.01
C ILE A 386 15.36 -14.92 13.11
#